data_3086796399b65da291df2efa545e97ed
#
_entry.id   3086796399b65da291df2efa545e97ed
#
_cell.length_a   1.000
_cell.length_b   1.000
_cell.length_c   1.000
_cell.angle_alpha   90.00
_cell.angle_beta   90.00
_cell.angle_gamma   90.00
#
_symmetry.space_group_name_H-M   'P 1'
#
loop_
_entity.id
_entity.type
_entity.pdbx_description
1 polymer ?
#
loop_
_entity_poly.entity_id
_entity_poly.type
_entity_poly.pdbx_seq_one_letter_code
_entity_poly.pdbx_strand_id
1 'polypeptide(L)'
;MCIKEVNPVKEELSKEIREYLRFRKKVFILGYAKKFDGPIDACREFNVPTSTFYEWKKRYDAEGIDGLRYKKSTPKSHPRKTREKVIEKILEIRKGYQLGPERISMYLERFHDIKVSESTVYRALAKHGISRLSKSAPRRSIHSKRYNKSVPGHHIQVDVKFVNLKDQDGKKVRRYQYTAIDDATRVRALKILLKHNQNAAIEFIDYIVEKFPFRIHTIRTDRGHEFQARFHWYVEDKGMCHVYIKPRSPQLNGKVERSHRTDQDEFYQLLTYTDDVDLNRKLEAWEEFYNYHRPHTGIDGNTPYEKLRSILN
;
A
#
# COMPACT_ATOMS: atom_id res chain seq x y z
N MET A 1 48.26 -43.63 -12.91
CA MET A 1 46.79 -43.82 -12.75
C MET A 1 46.47 -43.66 -11.28
N CYS A 2 46.12 -42.45 -10.85
CA CYS A 2 45.86 -42.11 -9.45
C CYS A 2 44.39 -42.43 -9.15
N ILE A 3 44.16 -43.44 -8.31
CA ILE A 3 42.85 -43.76 -7.79
C ILE A 3 42.49 -42.64 -6.78
N LYS A 4 41.59 -41.79 -7.14
CA LYS A 4 40.99 -40.85 -6.19
C LYS A 4 40.16 -41.67 -5.21
N GLU A 5 40.58 -41.73 -3.96
CA GLU A 5 39.79 -42.24 -2.86
C GLU A 5 38.49 -41.44 -2.84
N VAL A 6 37.39 -42.11 -3.09
CA VAL A 6 36.04 -41.59 -2.91
C VAL A 6 35.79 -41.46 -1.42
N ASN A 7 35.90 -40.26 -0.89
CA ASN A 7 35.46 -39.95 0.46
C ASN A 7 34.00 -40.41 0.65
N PRO A 8 33.70 -41.26 1.65
CA PRO A 8 32.32 -41.70 1.85
C PRO A 8 31.46 -40.46 2.10
N VAL A 9 30.41 -40.37 1.31
CA VAL A 9 29.36 -39.38 1.32
C VAL A 9 29.00 -39.04 2.78
N LYS A 10 29.34 -37.86 3.26
CA LYS A 10 28.67 -37.25 4.38
C LYS A 10 27.25 -36.94 3.87
N GLU A 11 26.36 -37.94 3.90
CA GLU A 11 24.95 -37.68 3.84
C GLU A 11 24.63 -36.62 4.86
N GLU A 12 24.24 -35.45 4.45
CA GLU A 12 23.73 -34.41 5.33
C GLU A 12 22.47 -34.96 5.99
N LEU A 13 22.62 -35.60 7.14
CA LEU A 13 21.48 -36.01 7.95
C LEU A 13 20.53 -34.82 8.10
N SER A 14 19.28 -35.01 7.78
CA SER A 14 18.28 -33.95 7.94
C SER A 14 18.38 -33.36 9.33
N LYS A 15 18.07 -32.09 9.46
CA LYS A 15 18.12 -31.37 10.77
C LYS A 15 17.33 -32.12 11.84
N GLU A 16 16.22 -32.71 11.47
CA GLU A 16 15.33 -33.48 12.35
C GLU A 16 15.99 -34.75 12.87
N ILE A 17 16.71 -35.49 12.02
CA ILE A 17 17.44 -36.71 12.44
C ILE A 17 18.57 -36.32 13.39
N ARG A 18 19.30 -35.24 13.13
CA ARG A 18 20.36 -34.77 14.05
C ARG A 18 19.81 -34.36 15.42
N GLU A 19 18.67 -33.68 15.44
CA GLU A 19 18.00 -33.29 16.69
C GLU A 19 17.49 -34.51 17.46
N TYR A 20 16.92 -35.49 16.77
CA TYR A 20 16.49 -36.77 17.38
C TYR A 20 17.63 -37.58 17.97
N LEU A 21 18.76 -37.70 17.27
CA LEU A 21 19.95 -38.42 17.78
C LEU A 21 20.52 -37.71 19.00
N ARG A 22 20.59 -36.38 19.01
CA ARG A 22 21.02 -35.61 20.20
C ARG A 22 20.08 -35.82 21.38
N PHE A 23 18.79 -35.85 21.13
CA PHE A 23 17.80 -36.14 22.17
C PHE A 23 17.98 -37.54 22.75
N ARG A 24 18.08 -38.57 21.92
CA ARG A 24 18.30 -39.94 22.36
C ARG A 24 19.60 -40.10 23.15
N LYS A 25 20.68 -39.45 22.74
CA LYS A 25 21.96 -39.45 23.47
C LYS A 25 21.79 -38.91 24.91
N LYS A 26 21.06 -37.83 25.10
CA LYS A 26 20.80 -37.26 26.44
C LYS A 26 20.01 -38.22 27.33
N VAL A 27 18.94 -38.80 26.80
CA VAL A 27 18.11 -39.77 27.53
C VAL A 27 18.92 -40.97 27.94
N PHE A 28 19.75 -41.51 27.03
CA PHE A 28 20.61 -42.66 27.29
C PHE A 28 21.63 -42.37 28.40
N ILE A 29 22.35 -41.24 28.33
CA ILE A 29 23.37 -40.89 29.32
C ILE A 29 22.75 -40.66 30.71
N LEU A 30 21.61 -40.01 30.81
CA LEU A 30 20.91 -39.85 32.09
C LEU A 30 20.41 -41.19 32.64
N GLY A 31 19.94 -42.11 31.79
CA GLY A 31 19.53 -43.44 32.15
C GLY A 31 20.73 -44.32 32.65
N TYR A 32 21.86 -44.19 31.96
CA TYR A 32 23.10 -44.90 32.33
C TYR A 32 23.59 -44.45 33.69
N ALA A 33 23.69 -43.13 33.93
CA ALA A 33 24.09 -42.58 35.22
C ALA A 33 23.19 -42.99 36.40
N LYS A 34 21.91 -43.25 36.12
CA LYS A 34 20.95 -43.71 37.15
C LYS A 34 21.09 -45.21 37.47
N LYS A 35 21.51 -46.00 36.49
CA LYS A 35 21.51 -47.46 36.59
C LYS A 35 22.87 -48.04 37.01
N PHE A 36 23.99 -47.36 36.70
CA PHE A 36 25.35 -47.90 36.91
C PHE A 36 26.16 -46.99 37.87
N ASP A 37 27.25 -46.43 37.45
CA ASP A 37 28.30 -45.86 38.28
C ASP A 37 28.12 -44.39 38.73
N GLY A 38 26.95 -43.81 38.50
CA GLY A 38 26.67 -42.44 38.92
C GLY A 38 27.02 -41.36 37.88
N PRO A 39 26.75 -40.10 38.22
CA PRO A 39 26.87 -38.98 37.27
C PRO A 39 28.27 -38.70 36.73
N ILE A 40 29.30 -38.87 37.58
CA ILE A 40 30.69 -38.50 37.24
C ILE A 40 31.28 -39.53 36.26
N ASP A 41 31.04 -40.80 36.48
CA ASP A 41 31.55 -41.87 35.61
C ASP A 41 30.82 -41.87 34.26
N ALA A 42 29.51 -41.63 34.26
CA ALA A 42 28.77 -41.40 33.01
C ALA A 42 29.31 -40.20 32.21
N CYS A 43 29.69 -39.13 32.88
CA CYS A 43 30.28 -37.97 32.19
C CYS A 43 31.64 -38.28 31.57
N ARG A 44 32.48 -39.09 32.26
CA ARG A 44 33.77 -39.55 31.74
C ARG A 44 33.60 -40.48 30.54
N GLU A 45 32.78 -41.51 30.69
CA GLU A 45 32.52 -42.53 29.66
C GLU A 45 32.00 -41.93 28.34
N PHE A 46 31.05 -41.01 28.44
CA PHE A 46 30.41 -40.40 27.26
C PHE A 46 31.03 -39.06 26.84
N ASN A 47 32.14 -38.65 27.44
CA ASN A 47 32.85 -37.39 27.19
C ASN A 47 31.90 -36.18 27.21
N VAL A 48 31.11 -36.04 28.29
CA VAL A 48 30.16 -34.96 28.49
C VAL A 48 30.59 -34.12 29.68
N PRO A 49 30.70 -32.79 29.58
CA PRO A 49 30.97 -31.94 30.72
C PRO A 49 29.95 -32.15 31.84
N THR A 50 30.42 -32.22 33.09
CA THR A 50 29.54 -32.40 34.26
C THR A 50 28.48 -31.30 34.36
N SER A 51 28.83 -30.06 34.07
CA SER A 51 27.88 -28.94 34.02
C SER A 51 26.72 -29.18 33.05
N THR A 52 27.03 -29.69 31.85
CA THR A 52 26.03 -30.04 30.83
C THR A 52 25.13 -31.19 31.27
N PHE A 53 25.71 -32.19 31.93
CA PHE A 53 24.95 -33.32 32.49
C PHE A 53 23.95 -32.86 33.54
N TYR A 54 24.38 -32.01 34.49
CA TYR A 54 23.50 -31.49 35.53
C TYR A 54 22.43 -30.53 34.98
N GLU A 55 22.73 -29.79 33.92
CA GLU A 55 21.72 -28.99 33.22
C GLU A 55 20.64 -29.89 32.58
N TRP A 56 21.04 -30.99 31.95
CA TRP A 56 20.07 -31.95 31.41
C TRP A 56 19.27 -32.62 32.52
N LYS A 57 19.91 -33.00 33.62
CA LYS A 57 19.24 -33.58 34.78
C LYS A 57 18.20 -32.63 35.35
N LYS A 58 18.57 -31.37 35.58
CA LYS A 58 17.65 -30.34 36.06
C LYS A 58 16.41 -30.17 35.17
N ARG A 59 16.62 -30.18 33.84
CA ARG A 59 15.50 -30.11 32.88
C ARG A 59 14.64 -31.38 32.89
N TYR A 60 15.27 -32.52 33.03
CA TYR A 60 14.57 -33.79 33.13
C TYR A 60 13.75 -33.90 34.42
N ASP A 61 14.29 -33.45 35.54
CA ASP A 61 13.58 -33.44 36.82
C ASP A 61 12.40 -32.47 36.84
N ALA A 62 12.48 -31.33 36.08
CA ALA A 62 11.43 -30.34 36.01
C ALA A 62 10.33 -30.68 35.01
N GLU A 63 10.66 -31.19 33.83
CA GLU A 63 9.74 -31.34 32.69
C GLU A 63 9.70 -32.77 32.13
N GLY A 64 10.35 -33.72 32.79
CA GLY A 64 10.48 -35.11 32.32
C GLY A 64 11.27 -35.22 31.02
N ILE A 65 10.95 -36.25 30.23
CA ILE A 65 11.60 -36.52 28.93
C ILE A 65 11.50 -35.34 27.96
N ASP A 66 10.39 -34.61 27.97
CA ASP A 66 10.18 -33.47 27.07
C ASP A 66 11.10 -32.26 27.34
N GLY A 67 11.60 -32.14 28.57
CA GLY A 67 12.61 -31.15 28.95
C GLY A 67 13.95 -31.30 28.22
N LEU A 68 14.26 -32.54 27.73
CA LEU A 68 15.48 -32.83 26.99
C LEU A 68 15.40 -32.53 25.49
N ARG A 69 14.22 -32.27 24.96
CA ARG A 69 14.03 -31.90 23.55
C ARG A 69 14.67 -30.56 23.27
N TYR A 70 15.02 -30.34 21.98
CA TYR A 70 15.58 -29.06 21.54
C TYR A 70 14.51 -27.99 21.60
N LYS A 71 14.71 -26.99 22.44
CA LYS A 71 13.89 -25.76 22.46
C LYS A 71 14.59 -24.69 21.64
N LYS A 72 13.91 -24.13 20.60
CA LYS A 72 14.46 -23.02 19.83
C LYS A 72 14.75 -21.85 20.78
N SER A 73 16.00 -21.37 20.77
CA SER A 73 16.40 -20.15 21.48
C SER A 73 15.87 -18.94 20.70
N THR A 74 14.58 -18.68 20.82
CA THR A 74 13.97 -17.49 20.25
C THR A 74 13.82 -16.43 21.33
N PRO A 75 14.27 -15.19 21.09
CA PRO A 75 14.06 -14.11 22.04
C PRO A 75 12.56 -13.93 22.33
N LYS A 76 12.18 -13.75 23.58
CA LYS A 76 10.78 -13.52 23.99
C LYS A 76 10.22 -12.21 23.40
N SER A 77 11.08 -11.22 23.14
CA SER A 77 10.73 -9.97 22.52
C SER A 77 11.90 -9.45 21.66
N HIS A 78 11.60 -8.69 20.62
CA HIS A 78 12.61 -8.02 19.81
C HIS A 78 12.80 -6.60 20.33
N PRO A 79 14.03 -6.11 20.61
CA PRO A 79 14.27 -4.76 21.15
C PRO A 79 13.68 -3.64 20.30
N ARG A 80 13.63 -3.85 18.95
CA ARG A 80 13.07 -2.92 17.98
C ARG A 80 11.65 -3.28 17.53
N LYS A 81 10.86 -3.96 18.39
CA LYS A 81 9.47 -4.28 18.07
C LYS A 81 8.66 -2.98 17.99
N THR A 82 7.94 -2.80 16.88
CA THR A 82 7.02 -1.67 16.73
C THR A 82 5.98 -1.68 17.84
N ARG A 83 5.77 -0.54 18.49
CA ARG A 83 4.80 -0.39 19.60
C ARG A 83 3.40 -0.70 19.12
N GLU A 84 2.60 -1.34 19.94
CA GLU A 84 1.23 -1.77 19.61
C GLU A 84 0.34 -0.58 19.18
N LYS A 85 0.42 0.55 19.89
CA LYS A 85 -0.28 1.80 19.53
C LYS A 85 0.00 2.28 18.10
N VAL A 86 1.24 2.09 17.61
CA VAL A 86 1.61 2.44 16.23
C VAL A 86 0.97 1.47 15.24
N ILE A 87 0.91 0.18 15.58
CA ILE A 87 0.27 -0.84 14.75
C ILE A 87 -1.23 -0.56 14.64
N GLU A 88 -1.89 -0.26 15.75
CA GLU A 88 -3.31 0.12 15.76
C GLU A 88 -3.58 1.32 14.86
N LYS A 89 -2.73 2.34 14.93
CA LYS A 89 -2.85 3.53 14.07
C LYS A 89 -2.66 3.21 12.59
N ILE A 90 -1.71 2.33 12.24
CA ILE A 90 -1.52 1.81 10.88
C ILE A 90 -2.80 1.13 10.38
N LEU A 91 -3.43 0.29 11.22
CA LEU A 91 -4.65 -0.42 10.87
C LEU A 91 -5.86 0.52 10.70
N GLU A 92 -5.97 1.53 11.58
CA GLU A 92 -7.00 2.56 11.50
C GLU A 92 -6.91 3.33 10.18
N ILE A 93 -5.72 3.85 9.84
CA ILE A 93 -5.47 4.58 8.59
C ILE A 93 -5.74 3.68 7.37
N ARG A 94 -5.32 2.41 7.42
CA ARG A 94 -5.58 1.45 6.34
C ARG A 94 -7.06 1.23 6.12
N LYS A 95 -7.84 1.03 7.18
CA LYS A 95 -9.29 0.81 7.12
C LYS A 95 -10.05 2.07 6.70
N GLY A 96 -9.66 3.23 7.24
CA GLY A 96 -10.36 4.49 6.97
C GLY A 96 -10.08 5.08 5.58
N TYR A 97 -8.83 5.01 5.11
CA TYR A 97 -8.41 5.70 3.88
C TYR A 97 -7.91 4.78 2.78
N GLN A 98 -7.84 3.46 2.98
CA GLN A 98 -7.35 2.48 1.99
C GLN A 98 -5.95 2.82 1.42
N LEU A 99 -5.11 3.51 2.19
CA LEU A 99 -3.77 3.91 1.75
C LEU A 99 -2.82 2.71 1.68
N GLY A 100 -1.89 2.73 0.72
CA GLY A 100 -0.79 1.76 0.62
C GLY A 100 0.29 1.99 1.69
N PRO A 101 1.19 1.00 1.92
CA PRO A 101 2.21 1.07 2.97
C PRO A 101 3.06 2.34 2.94
N GLU A 102 3.54 2.75 1.77
CA GLU A 102 4.33 3.96 1.54
C GLU A 102 3.57 5.22 2.01
N ARG A 103 2.31 5.36 1.60
CA ARG A 103 1.49 6.52 1.97
C ARG A 103 1.10 6.51 3.45
N ILE A 104 0.89 5.35 4.06
CA ILE A 104 0.67 5.24 5.49
C ILE A 104 1.90 5.70 6.25
N SER A 105 3.11 5.33 5.80
CA SER A 105 4.38 5.81 6.39
C SER A 105 4.47 7.33 6.33
N MET A 106 4.23 7.94 5.17
CA MET A 106 4.22 9.39 4.97
C MET A 106 3.13 10.09 5.80
N TYR A 107 1.94 9.51 5.87
CA TYR A 107 0.81 10.03 6.64
C TYR A 107 1.12 10.05 8.15
N LEU A 108 1.70 8.97 8.66
CA LEU A 108 2.10 8.86 10.07
C LEU A 108 3.20 9.86 10.44
N GLU A 109 4.21 10.04 9.60
CA GLU A 109 5.26 11.02 9.82
C GLU A 109 4.71 12.45 9.82
N ARG A 110 3.82 12.76 8.86
CA ARG A 110 3.32 14.11 8.64
C ARG A 110 2.28 14.57 9.67
N PHE A 111 1.34 13.71 10.02
CA PHE A 111 0.18 14.09 10.85
C PHE A 111 0.23 13.55 12.28
N HIS A 112 1.13 12.61 12.57
CA HIS A 112 1.25 11.99 13.89
C HIS A 112 2.66 12.01 14.46
N ASP A 113 3.63 12.60 13.75
CA ASP A 113 5.06 12.62 14.12
C ASP A 113 5.62 11.22 14.43
N ILE A 114 5.13 10.20 13.72
CA ILE A 114 5.53 8.81 13.89
C ILE A 114 6.36 8.37 12.68
N LYS A 115 7.68 8.24 12.88
CA LYS A 115 8.60 7.76 11.85
C LYS A 115 8.65 6.23 11.82
N VAL A 116 8.10 5.63 10.77
CA VAL A 116 8.14 4.19 10.51
C VAL A 116 8.45 3.95 9.04
N SER A 117 9.27 2.94 8.75
CA SER A 117 9.57 2.60 7.36
C SER A 117 8.36 1.92 6.69
N GLU A 118 8.25 2.06 5.37
CA GLU A 118 7.28 1.36 4.54
C GLU A 118 7.28 -0.15 4.80
N SER A 119 8.48 -0.77 4.89
CA SER A 119 8.63 -2.20 5.17
C SER A 119 8.05 -2.60 6.53
N THR A 120 8.09 -1.70 7.53
CA THR A 120 7.47 -1.95 8.85
C THR A 120 5.96 -1.89 8.74
N VAL A 121 5.42 -0.90 8.03
CA VAL A 121 3.98 -0.78 7.75
C VAL A 121 3.49 -2.02 6.99
N TYR A 122 4.20 -2.43 5.93
CA TYR A 122 3.85 -3.62 5.16
C TYR A 122 3.79 -4.88 6.03
N ARG A 123 4.81 -5.11 6.90
CA ARG A 123 4.84 -6.26 7.81
C ARG A 123 3.68 -6.22 8.81
N ALA A 124 3.34 -5.05 9.34
CA ALA A 124 2.19 -4.88 10.22
C ALA A 124 0.88 -5.26 9.51
N LEU A 125 0.65 -4.74 8.30
CA LEU A 125 -0.52 -5.06 7.48
C LEU A 125 -0.58 -6.53 7.08
N ALA A 126 0.56 -7.15 6.73
CA ALA A 126 0.66 -8.56 6.37
C ALA A 126 0.30 -9.47 7.55
N LYS A 127 0.79 -9.16 8.76
CA LYS A 127 0.47 -9.89 9.99
C LYS A 127 -1.04 -9.90 10.29
N HIS A 128 -1.75 -8.83 9.92
CA HIS A 128 -3.20 -8.71 10.11
C HIS A 128 -4.03 -9.10 8.88
N GLY A 129 -3.41 -9.70 7.84
CA GLY A 129 -4.13 -10.21 6.66
C GLY A 129 -4.64 -9.15 5.67
N ILE A 130 -4.28 -7.88 5.84
CA ILE A 130 -4.76 -6.74 5.03
C ILE A 130 -3.65 -6.06 4.20
N SER A 131 -2.61 -6.82 3.83
CA SER A 131 -1.45 -6.29 3.11
C SER A 131 -1.75 -5.84 1.67
N ARG A 132 -2.72 -6.46 1.02
CA ARG A 132 -3.04 -6.17 -0.38
C ARG A 132 -4.39 -5.46 -0.53
N LEU A 133 -4.41 -4.39 -1.32
CA LEU A 133 -5.62 -3.93 -1.99
C LEU A 133 -5.90 -4.90 -3.14
N SER A 134 -7.17 -5.07 -3.54
CA SER A 134 -7.55 -6.00 -4.60
C SER A 134 -6.68 -5.80 -5.85
N LYS A 135 -6.21 -6.90 -6.43
CA LYS A 135 -5.26 -6.88 -7.54
C LYS A 135 -5.92 -6.34 -8.81
N SER A 136 -5.39 -5.24 -9.34
CA SER A 136 -5.46 -5.00 -10.77
C SER A 136 -4.15 -5.48 -11.42
N ALA A 137 -4.27 -6.11 -12.60
CA ALA A 137 -3.12 -6.64 -13.32
C ALA A 137 -2.07 -5.56 -13.61
N PRO A 138 -0.76 -5.85 -13.46
CA PRO A 138 0.28 -4.87 -13.74
C PRO A 138 0.34 -4.57 -15.24
N ARG A 139 0.13 -3.31 -15.62
CA ARG A 139 0.39 -2.84 -16.98
C ARG A 139 1.88 -2.54 -17.12
N ARG A 140 2.55 -3.16 -18.12
CA ARG A 140 3.93 -2.82 -18.47
C ARG A 140 3.98 -1.40 -19.03
N SER A 141 4.75 -0.51 -18.40
CA SER A 141 5.04 0.82 -18.92
C SER A 141 6.10 0.72 -20.03
N ILE A 142 5.74 1.11 -21.25
CA ILE A 142 6.64 1.11 -22.41
C ILE A 142 7.42 2.43 -22.53
N HIS A 143 7.08 3.46 -21.75
CA HIS A 143 7.64 4.80 -21.88
C HIS A 143 8.37 5.27 -20.62
N SER A 144 9.65 5.60 -20.78
CA SER A 144 10.54 6.07 -19.70
C SER A 144 10.46 7.57 -19.40
N LYS A 145 9.94 8.39 -20.33
CA LYS A 145 9.85 9.84 -20.16
C LYS A 145 8.51 10.24 -19.56
N ARG A 146 8.52 10.73 -18.31
CA ARG A 146 7.33 11.31 -17.68
C ARG A 146 7.08 12.72 -18.23
N TYR A 147 5.90 12.93 -18.81
CA TYR A 147 5.44 14.26 -19.16
C TYR A 147 4.96 14.98 -17.89
N ASN A 148 5.57 16.11 -17.59
CA ASN A 148 5.19 16.95 -16.45
C ASN A 148 5.37 18.42 -16.78
N LYS A 149 4.35 19.26 -16.49
CA LYS A 149 4.47 20.70 -16.56
C LYS A 149 4.85 21.25 -15.20
N SER A 150 5.55 22.37 -15.18
CA SER A 150 6.03 23.01 -13.95
C SER A 150 5.15 24.16 -13.48
N VAL A 151 4.31 24.71 -14.37
CA VAL A 151 3.46 25.87 -14.08
C VAL A 151 2.03 25.41 -13.78
N PRO A 152 1.45 25.76 -12.62
CA PRO A 152 0.04 25.50 -12.31
C PRO A 152 -0.91 26.09 -13.34
N GLY A 153 -1.97 25.37 -13.66
CA GLY A 153 -2.97 25.79 -14.64
C GLY A 153 -2.53 25.74 -16.10
N HIS A 154 -1.23 25.48 -16.38
CA HIS A 154 -0.76 25.43 -17.76
C HIS A 154 -1.44 24.31 -18.56
N HIS A 155 -1.63 23.12 -17.95
CA HIS A 155 -2.37 22.01 -18.53
C HIS A 155 -3.27 21.36 -17.49
N ILE A 156 -4.56 21.40 -17.69
CA ILE A 156 -5.56 20.66 -16.92
C ILE A 156 -6.04 19.48 -17.75
N GLN A 157 -5.89 18.27 -17.21
CA GLN A 157 -6.47 17.07 -17.82
C GLN A 157 -7.90 16.92 -17.32
N VAL A 158 -8.85 16.79 -18.24
CA VAL A 158 -10.27 16.59 -17.95
C VAL A 158 -10.73 15.28 -18.54
N ASP A 159 -11.49 14.51 -17.78
CA ASP A 159 -12.01 13.20 -18.18
C ASP A 159 -13.29 12.88 -17.42
N VAL A 160 -14.07 11.93 -17.95
CA VAL A 160 -15.34 11.50 -17.35
C VAL A 160 -15.26 10.01 -17.00
N LYS A 161 -15.51 9.70 -15.73
CA LYS A 161 -15.63 8.33 -15.23
C LYS A 161 -17.08 7.93 -15.09
N PHE A 162 -17.47 6.82 -15.69
CA PHE A 162 -18.78 6.20 -15.45
C PHE A 162 -18.78 5.47 -14.10
N VAL A 163 -19.68 5.90 -13.23
CA VAL A 163 -19.84 5.34 -11.90
C VAL A 163 -21.17 4.59 -11.83
N ASN A 164 -21.10 3.29 -11.69
CA ASN A 164 -22.27 2.44 -11.49
C ASN A 164 -22.45 2.22 -10.00
N LEU A 165 -23.51 2.73 -9.45
CA LEU A 165 -23.86 2.67 -8.04
C LEU A 165 -25.13 1.84 -7.84
N LYS A 166 -25.48 1.57 -6.59
CA LYS A 166 -26.78 1.04 -6.19
C LYS A 166 -27.46 2.06 -5.32
N ASP A 167 -28.71 2.41 -5.61
CA ASP A 167 -29.52 3.22 -4.72
C ASP A 167 -29.99 2.45 -3.48
N GLN A 168 -30.77 3.09 -2.63
CA GLN A 168 -31.31 2.48 -1.39
C GLN A 168 -32.18 1.24 -1.68
N ASP A 169 -32.82 1.20 -2.82
CA ASP A 169 -33.68 0.09 -3.26
C ASP A 169 -32.87 -1.03 -3.94
N GLY A 170 -31.53 -0.91 -4.00
CA GLY A 170 -30.65 -1.85 -4.66
C GLY A 170 -30.63 -1.76 -6.19
N LYS A 171 -31.34 -0.79 -6.78
CA LYS A 171 -31.40 -0.56 -8.23
C LYS A 171 -30.09 0.05 -8.71
N LYS A 172 -29.58 -0.46 -9.83
CA LYS A 172 -28.37 0.08 -10.47
C LYS A 172 -28.63 1.45 -11.05
N VAL A 173 -27.86 2.44 -10.61
CA VAL A 173 -27.91 3.82 -11.06
C VAL A 173 -26.56 4.20 -11.65
N ARG A 174 -26.57 4.83 -12.83
CA ARG A 174 -25.36 5.34 -13.47
C ARG A 174 -25.23 6.83 -13.23
N ARG A 175 -24.05 7.24 -12.79
CA ARG A 175 -23.64 8.65 -12.63
C ARG A 175 -22.34 8.90 -13.37
N TYR A 176 -22.06 10.17 -13.64
CA TYR A 176 -20.90 10.60 -14.41
C TYR A 176 -20.04 11.51 -13.55
N GLN A 177 -18.88 10.99 -13.10
CA GLN A 177 -17.90 11.78 -12.38
C GLN A 177 -17.02 12.50 -13.39
N TYR A 178 -17.17 13.81 -13.46
CA TYR A 178 -16.24 14.70 -14.16
C TYR A 178 -15.05 14.98 -13.25
N THR A 179 -13.86 14.88 -13.79
CA THR A 179 -12.60 15.04 -13.06
C THR A 179 -11.69 15.97 -13.84
N ALA A 180 -11.21 17.02 -13.18
CA ALA A 180 -10.14 17.87 -13.67
C ALA A 180 -8.93 17.77 -12.76
N ILE A 181 -7.73 17.61 -13.31
CA ILE A 181 -6.49 17.54 -12.54
C ILE A 181 -5.40 18.38 -13.17
N ASP A 182 -4.77 19.23 -12.37
CA ASP A 182 -3.63 20.02 -12.81
C ASP A 182 -2.37 19.16 -13.00
N ASP A 183 -1.69 19.42 -14.12
CA ASP A 183 -0.53 18.65 -14.53
C ASP A 183 0.71 18.90 -13.64
N ALA A 184 0.86 20.12 -13.10
CA ALA A 184 2.00 20.50 -12.27
C ALA A 184 1.84 20.09 -10.80
N THR A 185 0.71 20.43 -10.20
CA THR A 185 0.47 20.34 -8.76
C THR A 185 -0.29 19.11 -8.33
N ARG A 186 -1.06 18.50 -9.23
CA ARG A 186 -2.06 17.44 -8.94
C ARG A 186 -3.29 17.94 -8.19
N VAL A 187 -3.46 19.26 -8.02
CA VAL A 187 -4.73 19.82 -7.54
C VAL A 187 -5.83 19.37 -8.47
N ARG A 188 -6.93 18.89 -7.91
CA ARG A 188 -8.04 18.36 -8.69
C ARG A 188 -9.37 18.93 -8.24
N ALA A 189 -10.34 18.86 -9.16
CA ALA A 189 -11.74 19.15 -8.92
C ALA A 189 -12.59 17.98 -9.41
N LEU A 190 -13.61 17.63 -8.65
CA LEU A 190 -14.53 16.54 -8.91
C LEU A 190 -15.97 17.04 -8.88
N LYS A 191 -16.80 16.54 -9.78
CA LYS A 191 -18.26 16.78 -9.76
C LYS A 191 -18.99 15.58 -10.33
N ILE A 192 -20.06 15.14 -9.68
CA ILE A 192 -20.96 14.13 -10.21
C ILE A 192 -22.12 14.83 -10.89
N LEU A 193 -22.34 14.46 -12.15
CA LEU A 193 -23.46 14.95 -12.96
C LEU A 193 -24.34 13.79 -13.44
N LEU A 194 -25.61 14.10 -13.70
CA LEU A 194 -26.59 13.11 -14.14
C LEU A 194 -26.49 12.79 -15.63
N LYS A 195 -25.87 13.66 -16.40
CA LYS A 195 -25.80 13.56 -17.85
C LYS A 195 -24.35 13.52 -18.36
N HIS A 196 -24.15 12.77 -19.42
CA HIS A 196 -22.89 12.68 -20.16
C HIS A 196 -23.06 13.30 -21.53
N ASN A 197 -22.98 14.62 -21.59
CA ASN A 197 -23.16 15.41 -22.81
C ASN A 197 -22.36 16.72 -22.75
N GLN A 198 -22.36 17.47 -23.84
CA GLN A 198 -21.61 18.73 -23.95
C GLN A 198 -22.06 19.78 -22.93
N ASN A 199 -23.35 19.86 -22.60
CA ASN A 199 -23.85 20.84 -21.64
C ASN A 199 -23.31 20.53 -20.22
N ALA A 200 -23.28 19.25 -19.81
CA ALA A 200 -22.70 18.83 -18.55
C ALA A 200 -21.18 19.08 -18.49
N ALA A 201 -20.49 18.88 -19.60
CA ALA A 201 -19.06 19.21 -19.71
C ALA A 201 -18.82 20.72 -19.58
N ILE A 202 -19.67 21.56 -20.20
CA ILE A 202 -19.60 23.02 -20.06
C ILE A 202 -19.86 23.46 -18.61
N GLU A 203 -20.91 22.93 -17.97
CA GLU A 203 -21.19 23.18 -16.55
C GLU A 203 -19.98 22.84 -15.67
N PHE A 204 -19.29 21.75 -15.99
CA PHE A 204 -18.08 21.36 -15.27
C PHE A 204 -16.91 22.33 -15.53
N ILE A 205 -16.76 22.89 -16.72
CA ILE A 205 -15.74 23.92 -16.99
C ILE A 205 -15.99 25.17 -16.14
N ASP A 206 -17.23 25.67 -16.07
CA ASP A 206 -17.55 26.81 -15.21
C ASP A 206 -17.19 26.52 -13.74
N TYR A 207 -17.55 25.34 -13.24
CA TYR A 207 -17.22 24.90 -11.89
C TYR A 207 -15.70 24.90 -11.62
N ILE A 208 -14.87 24.39 -12.53
CA ILE A 208 -13.41 24.34 -12.30
C ILE A 208 -12.75 25.71 -12.44
N VAL A 209 -13.28 26.58 -13.26
CA VAL A 209 -12.80 27.99 -13.42
C VAL A 209 -12.97 28.75 -12.10
N GLU A 210 -14.11 28.56 -11.41
CA GLU A 210 -14.38 29.19 -10.12
C GLU A 210 -13.56 28.52 -8.98
N LYS A 211 -13.32 27.21 -9.07
CA LYS A 211 -12.75 26.42 -7.97
C LYS A 211 -11.22 26.42 -7.93
N PHE A 212 -10.56 26.46 -9.08
CA PHE A 212 -9.10 26.43 -9.09
C PHE A 212 -8.49 27.77 -8.66
N PRO A 213 -7.51 27.78 -7.76
CA PRO A 213 -6.89 29.03 -7.26
C PRO A 213 -5.84 29.62 -8.22
N PHE A 214 -5.87 29.22 -9.49
CA PHE A 214 -4.96 29.68 -10.53
C PHE A 214 -5.69 29.76 -11.88
N ARG A 215 -5.17 30.60 -12.78
CA ARG A 215 -5.70 30.72 -14.14
C ARG A 215 -5.44 29.43 -14.94
N ILE A 216 -6.48 28.94 -15.61
CA ILE A 216 -6.39 27.81 -16.53
C ILE A 216 -6.00 28.31 -17.91
N HIS A 217 -4.92 27.75 -18.47
CA HIS A 217 -4.45 28.08 -19.82
C HIS A 217 -4.91 27.06 -20.85
N THR A 218 -4.80 25.78 -20.54
CA THR A 218 -5.09 24.71 -21.50
C THR A 218 -5.90 23.61 -20.86
N ILE A 219 -7.02 23.29 -21.45
CA ILE A 219 -7.84 22.10 -21.15
C ILE A 219 -7.45 20.99 -22.11
N ARG A 220 -7.17 19.81 -21.57
CA ARG A 220 -6.83 18.61 -22.35
C ARG A 220 -7.86 17.54 -22.08
N THR A 221 -8.50 17.06 -23.14
CA THR A 221 -9.49 15.98 -23.09
C THR A 221 -9.15 14.88 -24.07
N ASP A 222 -9.79 13.75 -23.94
CA ASP A 222 -9.87 12.79 -25.02
C ASP A 222 -10.82 13.31 -26.14
N ARG A 223 -11.21 12.45 -27.07
CA ARG A 223 -12.16 12.78 -28.14
C ARG A 223 -13.59 12.33 -27.85
N GLY A 224 -13.97 12.26 -26.56
CA GLY A 224 -15.33 11.96 -26.15
C GLY A 224 -16.33 12.92 -26.79
N HIS A 225 -17.54 12.45 -27.07
CA HIS A 225 -18.59 13.28 -27.71
C HIS A 225 -18.99 14.49 -26.87
N GLU A 226 -18.84 14.41 -25.56
CA GLU A 226 -19.08 15.46 -24.58
C GLU A 226 -18.09 16.62 -24.67
N PHE A 227 -16.91 16.38 -25.26
CA PHE A 227 -15.85 17.39 -25.41
C PHE A 227 -15.70 17.94 -26.80
N GLN A 228 -16.65 17.62 -27.70
CA GLN A 228 -16.61 18.07 -29.09
C GLN A 228 -17.46 19.33 -29.33
N ALA A 229 -17.36 19.88 -30.55
CA ALA A 229 -18.20 20.97 -31.08
C ALA A 229 -18.40 22.10 -30.07
N ARG A 230 -19.60 22.23 -29.50
CA ARG A 230 -20.00 23.34 -28.62
C ARG A 230 -19.08 23.48 -27.39
N PHE A 231 -18.62 22.36 -26.81
CA PHE A 231 -17.67 22.38 -25.70
C PHE A 231 -16.33 23.00 -26.10
N HIS A 232 -15.81 22.64 -27.27
CA HIS A 232 -14.54 23.17 -27.79
C HIS A 232 -14.61 24.69 -27.93
N TRP A 233 -15.62 25.19 -28.59
CA TRP A 233 -15.82 26.64 -28.77
C TRP A 233 -15.99 27.35 -27.44
N TYR A 234 -16.76 26.78 -26.52
CA TYR A 234 -16.98 27.36 -25.20
C TYR A 234 -15.68 27.55 -24.40
N VAL A 235 -14.81 26.57 -24.43
CA VAL A 235 -13.49 26.64 -23.75
C VAL A 235 -12.64 27.75 -24.38
N GLU A 236 -12.64 27.89 -25.69
CA GLU A 236 -11.90 28.94 -26.41
C GLU A 236 -12.49 30.33 -26.15
N ASP A 237 -13.80 30.49 -26.14
CA ASP A 237 -14.49 31.73 -25.77
C ASP A 237 -14.17 32.21 -24.35
N LYS A 238 -13.91 31.29 -23.43
CA LYS A 238 -13.40 31.63 -22.08
C LYS A 238 -11.92 32.02 -22.06
N GLY A 239 -11.24 32.08 -23.19
CA GLY A 239 -9.84 32.46 -23.32
C GLY A 239 -8.87 31.35 -22.90
N MET A 240 -9.31 30.10 -22.92
CA MET A 240 -8.50 28.91 -22.68
C MET A 240 -8.27 28.15 -23.99
N CYS A 241 -7.15 27.45 -24.10
CA CYS A 241 -6.86 26.60 -25.25
C CYS A 241 -7.41 25.18 -25.01
N HIS A 242 -8.17 24.65 -25.97
CA HIS A 242 -8.64 23.26 -25.91
C HIS A 242 -7.81 22.35 -26.80
N VAL A 243 -7.19 21.32 -26.20
CA VAL A 243 -6.32 20.39 -26.90
C VAL A 243 -6.82 18.95 -26.75
N TYR A 244 -7.13 18.33 -27.88
CA TYR A 244 -7.43 16.89 -27.88
C TYR A 244 -6.18 16.04 -27.74
N ILE A 245 -6.24 15.04 -26.89
CA ILE A 245 -5.18 14.04 -26.75
C ILE A 245 -5.13 13.20 -28.04
N LYS A 246 -3.92 13.00 -28.56
CA LYS A 246 -3.72 12.16 -29.75
C LYS A 246 -4.20 10.72 -29.47
N PRO A 247 -4.92 10.09 -30.40
CA PRO A 247 -5.28 8.68 -30.29
C PRO A 247 -4.07 7.80 -29.99
N ARG A 248 -4.24 6.74 -29.24
CA ARG A 248 -3.19 5.79 -28.85
C ARG A 248 -2.03 6.39 -28.03
N SER A 249 -2.28 7.53 -27.35
CA SER A 249 -1.30 8.19 -26.47
C SER A 249 -1.77 8.24 -25.02
N PRO A 250 -2.02 7.10 -24.35
CA PRO A 250 -2.58 7.04 -22.99
C PRO A 250 -1.71 7.75 -21.96
N GLN A 251 -0.38 7.86 -22.21
CA GLN A 251 0.53 8.58 -21.33
C GLN A 251 0.18 10.07 -21.14
N LEU A 252 -0.54 10.66 -22.09
CA LEU A 252 -0.93 12.07 -22.02
C LEU A 252 -2.17 12.32 -21.16
N ASN A 253 -2.96 11.26 -20.84
CA ASN A 253 -4.11 11.30 -19.91
C ASN A 253 -3.85 10.51 -18.62
N GLY A 254 -2.64 10.02 -18.42
CA GLY A 254 -2.30 9.10 -17.36
C GLY A 254 -2.49 9.64 -15.94
N LYS A 255 -2.57 10.97 -15.75
CA LYS A 255 -2.75 11.58 -14.43
C LYS A 255 -4.22 11.51 -14.00
N VAL A 256 -5.15 11.85 -14.89
CA VAL A 256 -6.58 11.73 -14.61
C VAL A 256 -7.02 10.27 -14.53
N GLU A 257 -6.51 9.38 -15.39
CA GLU A 257 -6.75 7.95 -15.30
C GLU A 257 -6.25 7.37 -13.96
N ARG A 258 -5.07 7.80 -13.51
CA ARG A 258 -4.55 7.42 -12.20
C ARG A 258 -5.41 7.96 -11.06
N SER A 259 -5.95 9.18 -11.20
CA SER A 259 -6.89 9.77 -10.25
C SER A 259 -8.16 8.92 -10.17
N HIS A 260 -8.77 8.55 -11.31
CA HIS A 260 -9.96 7.70 -11.37
C HIS A 260 -9.75 6.34 -10.69
N ARG A 261 -8.55 5.76 -10.84
CA ARG A 261 -8.21 4.53 -10.14
C ARG A 261 -8.10 4.74 -8.64
N THR A 262 -7.49 5.85 -8.22
CA THR A 262 -7.42 6.23 -6.80
C THR A 262 -8.82 6.38 -6.20
N ASP A 263 -9.74 7.03 -6.92
CA ASP A 263 -11.14 7.16 -6.50
C ASP A 263 -11.83 5.79 -6.37
N GLN A 264 -11.55 4.87 -7.30
CA GLN A 264 -12.10 3.52 -7.22
C GLN A 264 -11.61 2.76 -5.99
N ASP A 265 -10.30 2.83 -5.73
CA ASP A 265 -9.63 2.02 -4.72
C ASP A 265 -9.81 2.59 -3.30
N GLU A 266 -9.90 3.92 -3.15
CA GLU A 266 -9.82 4.61 -1.86
C GLU A 266 -11.14 5.29 -1.45
N PHE A 267 -12.06 5.52 -2.39
CA PHE A 267 -13.35 6.17 -2.13
C PHE A 267 -14.55 5.27 -2.46
N TYR A 268 -14.73 4.86 -3.72
CA TYR A 268 -15.95 4.15 -4.14
C TYR A 268 -16.10 2.76 -3.51
N GLN A 269 -15.01 2.09 -3.15
CA GLN A 269 -15.08 0.79 -2.46
C GLN A 269 -15.61 0.89 -1.03
N LEU A 270 -15.50 2.07 -0.42
CA LEU A 270 -15.95 2.34 0.95
C LEU A 270 -17.26 3.13 0.99
N LEU A 271 -17.74 3.55 -0.17
CA LEU A 271 -18.86 4.47 -0.26
C LEU A 271 -20.18 3.78 0.10
N THR A 272 -20.85 4.34 1.09
CA THR A 272 -22.28 4.19 1.34
C THR A 272 -22.91 5.55 1.13
N TYR A 273 -24.04 5.65 0.45
CA TYR A 273 -24.73 6.93 0.21
C TYR A 273 -26.25 6.73 0.21
N THR A 274 -26.99 7.79 0.48
CA THR A 274 -28.44 7.76 0.53
C THR A 274 -29.08 8.30 -0.75
N ASP A 275 -28.60 9.43 -1.23
CA ASP A 275 -29.08 10.10 -2.44
C ASP A 275 -27.95 10.86 -3.15
N ASP A 276 -28.29 11.56 -4.23
CA ASP A 276 -27.32 12.30 -5.02
C ASP A 276 -26.74 13.51 -4.25
N VAL A 277 -27.46 14.06 -3.28
CA VAL A 277 -26.97 15.17 -2.45
C VAL A 277 -25.89 14.66 -1.48
N ASP A 278 -26.17 13.55 -0.79
CA ASP A 278 -25.21 12.90 0.11
C ASP A 278 -23.98 12.42 -0.67
N LEU A 279 -24.17 11.87 -1.86
CA LEU A 279 -23.09 11.46 -2.76
C LEU A 279 -22.17 12.62 -3.12
N ASN A 280 -22.72 13.76 -3.52
CA ASN A 280 -21.94 14.96 -3.85
C ASN A 280 -21.20 15.50 -2.62
N ARG A 281 -21.85 15.59 -1.46
CA ARG A 281 -21.22 16.02 -0.21
C ARG A 281 -20.04 15.12 0.17
N LYS A 282 -20.18 13.81 0.05
CA LYS A 282 -19.09 12.86 0.30
C LYS A 282 -17.97 12.96 -0.73
N LEU A 283 -18.31 13.24 -1.99
CA LEU A 283 -17.32 13.46 -3.04
C LEU A 283 -16.52 14.74 -2.79
N GLU A 284 -17.15 15.82 -2.33
CA GLU A 284 -16.48 17.06 -1.94
C GLU A 284 -15.53 16.84 -0.76
N ALA A 285 -15.95 16.14 0.27
CA ALA A 285 -15.09 15.78 1.39
C ALA A 285 -13.90 14.91 0.95
N TRP A 286 -14.12 14.00 0.01
CA TRP A 286 -13.06 13.20 -0.59
C TRP A 286 -12.09 14.04 -1.42
N GLU A 287 -12.59 15.01 -2.19
CA GLU A 287 -11.77 15.94 -2.96
C GLU A 287 -10.91 16.80 -2.02
N GLU A 288 -11.50 17.32 -0.94
CA GLU A 288 -10.78 18.09 0.08
C GLU A 288 -9.67 17.26 0.72
N PHE A 289 -9.99 16.04 1.15
CA PHE A 289 -8.98 15.12 1.68
C PHE A 289 -7.84 14.86 0.66
N TYR A 290 -8.17 14.63 -0.60
CA TYR A 290 -7.19 14.40 -1.65
C TYR A 290 -6.26 15.60 -1.85
N ASN A 291 -6.83 16.80 -1.87
CA ASN A 291 -6.09 18.03 -2.17
C ASN A 291 -5.25 18.53 -1.00
N TYR A 292 -5.73 18.38 0.25
CA TYR A 292 -5.11 19.00 1.43
C TYR A 292 -4.44 18.00 2.38
N HIS A 293 -4.88 16.74 2.39
CA HIS A 293 -4.46 15.80 3.43
C HIS A 293 -3.79 14.54 2.89
N ARG A 294 -4.00 14.21 1.64
CA ARG A 294 -3.48 12.98 1.04
C ARG A 294 -2.08 13.17 0.48
N PRO A 295 -1.05 12.48 1.02
CA PRO A 295 0.30 12.52 0.47
C PRO A 295 0.39 11.82 -0.89
N HIS A 296 1.16 12.38 -1.82
CA HIS A 296 1.30 11.87 -3.17
C HIS A 296 2.76 11.55 -3.50
N THR A 297 3.06 10.29 -3.79
CA THR A 297 4.40 9.84 -4.22
C THR A 297 4.91 10.60 -5.46
N GLY A 298 4.02 10.97 -6.38
CA GLY A 298 4.40 11.66 -7.62
C GLY A 298 4.78 13.13 -7.47
N ILE A 299 4.67 13.67 -6.27
CA ILE A 299 5.06 15.03 -5.87
C ILE A 299 5.81 15.00 -4.52
N ASP A 300 6.67 14.01 -4.36
CA ASP A 300 7.63 13.87 -3.25
C ASP A 300 6.98 13.83 -1.86
N GLY A 301 5.81 13.20 -1.76
CA GLY A 301 5.07 13.06 -0.50
C GLY A 301 4.28 14.30 -0.09
N ASN A 302 4.32 15.39 -0.88
CA ASN A 302 3.51 16.55 -0.62
C ASN A 302 2.04 16.30 -0.94
N THR A 303 1.14 17.11 -0.35
CA THR A 303 -0.22 17.22 -0.83
C THR A 303 -0.27 18.12 -2.08
N PRO A 304 -1.31 18.04 -2.93
CA PRO A 304 -1.46 18.92 -4.08
C PRO A 304 -1.35 20.41 -3.75
N TYR A 305 -2.00 20.87 -2.68
CA TYR A 305 -1.94 22.27 -2.27
C TYR A 305 -0.59 22.70 -1.69
N GLU A 306 0.14 21.82 -1.02
CA GLU A 306 1.50 22.13 -0.59
C GLU A 306 2.45 22.25 -1.78
N LYS A 307 2.29 21.36 -2.78
CA LYS A 307 3.02 21.48 -4.04
C LYS A 307 2.69 22.80 -4.74
N LEU A 308 1.41 23.18 -4.77
CA LEU A 308 0.99 24.48 -5.32
C LEU A 308 1.69 25.64 -4.60
N ARG A 309 1.65 25.68 -3.26
CA ARG A 309 2.33 26.71 -2.46
C ARG A 309 3.82 26.76 -2.75
N SER A 310 4.50 25.62 -2.85
CA SER A 310 5.93 25.56 -3.14
C SER A 310 6.32 26.08 -4.52
N ILE A 311 5.38 26.23 -5.44
CA ILE A 311 5.61 26.78 -6.79
C ILE A 311 5.30 28.28 -6.82
N LEU A 312 4.35 28.75 -6.00
CA LEU A 312 3.92 30.15 -5.97
C LEU A 312 4.82 31.04 -5.08
N ASN A 313 5.53 30.43 -4.12
CA ASN A 313 6.57 31.08 -3.28
C ASN A 313 7.94 30.98 -3.97
#